data_3588214c0524df59fedda422b7a62ac7
#
_entry.id   3588214c0524df59fedda422b7a62ac7
#
_cell.length_a   1.000
_cell.length_b   1.000
_cell.length_c   1.000
_cell.angle_alpha   90.00
_cell.angle_beta   90.00
_cell.angle_gamma   90.00
#
_symmetry.space_group_name_H-M   'P 1'
#
loop_
_entity.id
_entity.type
_entity.pdbx_description
1 polymer ?
#
loop_
_entity_poly.entity_id
_entity_poly.type
_entity_poly.pdbx_seq_one_letter_code
_entity_poly.pdbx_strand_id
1 'polypeptide(L)'
;MILGLDISTSITGYSVVDFDGKVITIGHWDTRNKNKFTDFYDKAQFIKNKLSELDYPIDHIFIEPALNMFMMGRSSSHTISTLTKINGIVSWFCYEEFGIKPEYIPAISARKKCGISIKKGVKAKEQVLAFLLDNESVFSVEYTRTGKPKPRHNSINLS
;
A
#
# COMPACT_ATOMS: atom_id res chain seq x y z
N MET A 1 12.49 11.18 4.48
CA MET A 1 11.15 10.97 3.89
C MET A 1 10.44 9.80 4.55
N ILE A 2 9.15 9.65 4.34
CA ILE A 2 8.32 8.60 4.95
C ILE A 2 7.81 7.66 3.85
N LEU A 3 8.07 6.37 3.97
CA LEU A 3 7.53 5.32 3.10
C LEU A 3 6.31 4.67 3.74
N GLY A 4 5.18 4.68 3.06
CA GLY A 4 3.95 3.96 3.44
C GLY A 4 3.73 2.76 2.54
N LEU A 5 3.39 1.60 3.11
CA LEU A 5 3.13 0.35 2.39
C LEU A 5 1.79 -0.28 2.81
N ASP A 6 0.97 -0.62 1.81
CA ASP A 6 -0.21 -1.48 1.94
C ASP A 6 0.08 -2.81 1.23
N ILE A 7 0.50 -3.81 2.01
CA ILE A 7 1.04 -5.07 1.50
C ILE A 7 -0.10 -6.08 1.29
N SER A 8 -0.19 -6.63 0.09
CA SER A 8 -1.08 -7.75 -0.20
C SER A 8 -0.41 -8.82 -1.06
N THR A 9 -1.07 -9.96 -1.18
CA THR A 9 -0.59 -11.09 -2.02
C THR A 9 -0.80 -10.85 -3.52
N SER A 10 -1.47 -9.78 -3.89
CA SER A 10 -1.87 -9.48 -5.27
C SER A 10 -1.34 -8.14 -5.76
N ILE A 11 -1.53 -7.10 -4.97
CA ILE A 11 -1.09 -5.73 -5.30
C ILE A 11 -0.59 -5.10 -4.02
N THR A 12 0.67 -4.68 -4.00
CA THR A 12 1.23 -3.88 -2.90
C THR A 12 1.20 -2.41 -3.31
N GLY A 13 0.49 -1.58 -2.55
CA GLY A 13 0.50 -0.14 -2.70
C GLY A 13 1.67 0.48 -1.95
N TYR A 14 2.24 1.55 -2.51
CA TYR A 14 3.26 2.34 -1.82
C TYR A 14 3.06 3.84 -2.02
N SER A 15 3.55 4.62 -1.07
CA SER A 15 3.66 6.07 -1.16
C SER A 15 4.93 6.55 -0.47
N VAL A 16 5.56 7.57 -1.04
CA VAL A 16 6.64 8.32 -0.38
C VAL A 16 6.14 9.74 -0.17
N VAL A 17 6.25 10.22 1.07
CA VAL A 17 5.86 11.58 1.44
C VAL A 17 7.01 12.26 2.17
N ASP A 18 7.10 13.59 2.09
CA ASP A 18 8.04 14.36 2.89
C ASP A 18 7.50 14.61 4.32
N PHE A 19 8.29 15.29 5.15
CA PHE A 19 7.88 15.59 6.54
C PHE A 19 6.80 16.67 6.63
N ASP A 20 6.58 17.43 5.57
CA ASP A 20 5.50 18.42 5.49
C ASP A 20 4.17 17.79 5.02
N GLY A 21 4.21 16.47 4.74
CA GLY A 21 3.05 15.69 4.29
C GLY A 21 2.81 15.76 2.79
N LYS A 22 3.70 16.38 2.01
CA LYS A 22 3.59 16.42 0.55
C LYS A 22 3.89 15.05 -0.04
N VAL A 23 3.01 14.57 -0.90
CA VAL A 23 3.20 13.33 -1.65
C VAL A 23 4.27 13.54 -2.72
N ILE A 24 5.37 12.79 -2.63
CA ILE A 24 6.48 12.79 -3.58
C ILE A 24 6.19 11.79 -4.70
N THR A 25 5.79 10.56 -4.34
CA THR A 25 5.39 9.54 -5.30
C THR A 25 4.37 8.59 -4.69
N ILE A 26 3.51 8.04 -5.53
CA ILE A 26 2.60 6.95 -5.20
C ILE A 26 2.61 5.92 -6.31
N GLY A 27 2.37 4.66 -5.97
CA GLY A 27 2.28 3.62 -6.98
C GLY A 27 1.84 2.29 -6.41
N HIS A 28 1.95 1.28 -7.23
CA HIS A 28 1.66 -0.08 -6.81
C HIS A 28 2.52 -1.10 -7.57
N TRP A 29 2.73 -2.23 -6.93
CA TRP A 29 3.42 -3.39 -7.49
C TRP A 29 2.43 -4.53 -7.67
N ASP A 30 2.18 -4.91 -8.92
CA ASP A 30 1.18 -5.91 -9.29
C ASP A 30 1.81 -7.30 -9.43
N THR A 31 1.39 -8.24 -8.59
CA THR A 31 1.85 -9.64 -8.58
C THR A 31 0.75 -10.64 -8.92
N ARG A 32 -0.30 -10.20 -9.66
CA ARG A 32 -1.45 -11.06 -10.03
C ARG A 32 -1.16 -12.02 -11.18
N ASN A 33 -0.17 -11.72 -12.00
CA ASN A 33 0.16 -12.56 -13.16
C ASN A 33 0.75 -13.91 -12.72
N LYS A 34 -0.08 -14.96 -12.75
CA LYS A 34 0.29 -16.29 -12.30
C LYS A 34 1.36 -16.98 -13.16
N ASN A 35 1.54 -16.54 -14.41
CA ASN A 35 2.61 -17.07 -15.27
C ASN A 35 3.99 -16.48 -14.92
N LYS A 36 4.01 -15.27 -14.33
CA LYS A 36 5.22 -14.59 -13.89
C LYS A 36 5.53 -14.87 -12.42
N PHE A 37 4.50 -14.99 -11.58
CA PHE A 37 4.61 -15.18 -10.15
C PHE A 37 3.93 -16.51 -9.78
N THR A 38 4.70 -17.60 -9.90
CA THR A 38 4.19 -18.96 -9.75
C THR A 38 3.92 -19.32 -8.30
N ASP A 39 4.67 -18.72 -7.40
CA ASP A 39 4.55 -18.94 -5.97
C ASP A 39 4.76 -17.68 -5.13
N PHE A 40 4.82 -17.88 -3.82
CA PHE A 40 5.06 -16.83 -2.85
C PHE A 40 6.45 -16.19 -2.96
N TYR A 41 7.47 -16.98 -3.27
CA TYR A 41 8.86 -16.52 -3.31
C TYR A 41 9.11 -15.59 -4.50
N ASP A 42 8.53 -15.90 -5.66
CA ASP A 42 8.57 -15.04 -6.84
C ASP A 42 8.02 -13.64 -6.52
N LYS A 43 6.90 -13.60 -5.80
CA LYS A 43 6.27 -12.33 -5.38
C LYS A 43 7.14 -11.57 -4.38
N ALA A 44 7.67 -12.27 -3.39
CA ALA A 44 8.53 -11.68 -2.37
C ALA A 44 9.81 -11.10 -3.00
N GLN A 45 10.46 -11.85 -3.88
CA GLN A 45 11.66 -11.40 -4.60
C GLN A 45 11.38 -10.17 -5.48
N PHE A 46 10.23 -10.17 -6.17
CA PHE A 46 9.83 -9.01 -6.96
C PHE A 46 9.64 -7.76 -6.11
N ILE A 47 8.97 -7.88 -4.95
CA ILE A 47 8.78 -6.76 -4.02
C ILE A 47 10.13 -6.30 -3.47
N LYS A 48 11.04 -7.21 -3.12
CA LYS A 48 12.40 -6.86 -2.68
C LYS A 48 13.12 -6.01 -3.72
N ASN A 49 13.11 -6.43 -4.98
CA ASN A 49 13.75 -5.68 -6.07
C ASN A 49 13.11 -4.29 -6.23
N LYS A 50 11.78 -4.20 -6.07
CA LYS A 50 11.07 -2.92 -6.14
C LYS A 50 11.36 -1.98 -4.97
N LEU A 51 11.64 -2.50 -3.79
CA LEU A 51 12.12 -1.69 -2.66
C LEU A 51 13.50 -1.10 -2.95
N SER A 52 14.42 -1.89 -3.50
CA SER A 52 15.78 -1.44 -3.87
C SER A 52 15.79 -0.43 -5.04
N GLU A 53 14.72 -0.40 -5.86
CA GLU A 53 14.55 0.60 -6.91
C GLU A 53 14.05 1.97 -6.37
N LEU A 54 13.64 2.05 -5.09
CA LEU A 54 13.19 3.30 -4.47
C LEU A 54 14.39 4.16 -4.07
N ASP A 55 14.81 5.04 -4.95
CA ASP A 55 15.93 5.97 -4.73
C ASP A 55 15.46 7.23 -3.98
N TYR A 56 15.09 7.04 -2.71
CA TYR A 56 14.64 8.12 -1.83
C TYR A 56 15.32 8.00 -0.45
N PRO A 57 15.69 9.12 0.20
CA PRO A 57 16.22 9.11 1.57
C PRO A 57 15.08 8.82 2.57
N ILE A 58 14.80 7.55 2.79
CA ILE A 58 13.75 7.10 3.70
C ILE A 58 14.26 7.18 5.15
N ASP A 59 13.46 7.80 6.03
CA ASP A 59 13.75 7.94 7.46
C ASP A 59 12.74 7.16 8.33
N HIS A 60 11.50 6.99 7.83
CA HIS A 60 10.44 6.26 8.51
C HIS A 60 9.69 5.35 7.54
N ILE A 61 9.26 4.20 8.02
CA ILE A 61 8.49 3.24 7.24
C ILE A 61 7.25 2.83 8.02
N PHE A 62 6.09 2.96 7.40
CA PHE A 62 4.81 2.53 7.95
C PHE A 62 4.17 1.45 7.09
N ILE A 63 3.71 0.38 7.72
CA ILE A 63 3.08 -0.76 7.06
C ILE A 63 1.68 -0.98 7.63
N GLU A 64 0.67 -1.21 6.78
CA GLU A 64 -0.63 -1.68 7.25
C GLU A 64 -0.50 -3.13 7.76
N PRO A 65 -0.85 -3.42 9.05
CA PRO A 65 -0.70 -4.75 9.60
C PRO A 65 -1.69 -5.74 9.00
N ALA A 66 -1.22 -6.94 8.67
CA ALA A 66 -2.06 -8.03 8.16
C ALA A 66 -3.16 -8.49 9.12
N LEU A 67 -2.97 -8.28 10.43
CA LEU A 67 -3.85 -8.80 11.49
C LEU A 67 -5.22 -8.14 11.58
N ASN A 68 -5.43 -6.96 10.99
CA ASN A 68 -6.74 -6.30 10.98
C ASN A 68 -7.77 -6.97 10.05
N MET A 69 -7.39 -8.02 9.35
CA MET A 69 -8.31 -8.79 8.50
C MET A 69 -9.05 -9.93 9.25
N PHE A 70 -8.86 -10.07 10.55
CA PHE A 70 -9.65 -10.97 11.42
C PHE A 70 -11.10 -10.47 11.62
N MET A 71 -11.76 -10.09 10.56
CA MET A 71 -13.23 -9.96 10.57
C MET A 71 -13.80 -11.32 10.22
N MET A 72 -14.34 -12.03 11.23
CA MET A 72 -14.95 -13.36 11.07
C MET A 72 -15.78 -13.45 9.78
N GLY A 73 -15.44 -14.43 8.93
CA GLY A 73 -16.24 -14.81 7.76
C GLY A 73 -15.82 -14.19 6.40
N ARG A 74 -14.75 -13.38 6.29
CA ARG A 74 -14.36 -12.73 5.02
C ARG A 74 -13.11 -13.28 4.34
N SER A 75 -12.29 -14.06 5.02
CA SER A 75 -11.07 -14.64 4.44
C SER A 75 -10.81 -16.03 4.99
N SER A 76 -10.31 -16.93 4.14
CA SER A 76 -9.89 -18.26 4.59
C SER A 76 -8.64 -18.15 5.48
N SER A 77 -8.45 -19.12 6.37
CA SER A 77 -7.25 -19.21 7.22
C SER A 77 -5.96 -19.25 6.38
N HIS A 78 -6.00 -19.87 5.21
CA HIS A 78 -4.89 -19.91 4.25
C HIS A 78 -4.55 -18.51 3.73
N THR A 79 -5.55 -17.71 3.34
CA THR A 79 -5.34 -16.33 2.86
C THR A 79 -4.70 -15.46 3.94
N ILE A 80 -5.19 -15.56 5.18
CA ILE A 80 -4.65 -14.81 6.32
C ILE A 80 -3.20 -15.22 6.59
N SER A 81 -2.91 -16.52 6.62
CA SER A 81 -1.56 -17.04 6.83
C SER A 81 -0.59 -16.54 5.76
N THR A 82 -0.99 -16.58 4.49
CA THR A 82 -0.15 -16.11 3.37
C THR A 82 0.08 -14.60 3.44
N LEU A 83 -0.95 -13.82 3.79
CA LEU A 83 -0.82 -12.37 3.95
C LEU A 83 0.10 -12.01 5.12
N THR A 84 0.01 -12.72 6.24
CA THR A 84 0.89 -12.51 7.39
C THR A 84 2.34 -12.82 7.04
N LYS A 85 2.59 -13.91 6.29
CA LYS A 85 3.94 -14.27 5.84
C LYS A 85 4.54 -13.20 4.93
N ILE A 86 3.81 -12.73 3.91
CA ILE A 86 4.33 -11.71 2.99
C ILE A 86 4.54 -10.37 3.68
N ASN A 87 3.66 -10.00 4.61
CA ASN A 87 3.79 -8.79 5.41
C ASN A 87 5.07 -8.83 6.27
N GLY A 88 5.34 -9.96 6.94
CA GLY A 88 6.55 -10.15 7.72
C GLY A 88 7.84 -10.12 6.89
N ILE A 89 7.84 -10.80 5.72
CA ILE A 89 9.03 -10.85 4.87
C ILE A 89 9.32 -9.50 4.20
N VAL A 90 8.29 -8.75 3.79
CA VAL A 90 8.46 -7.40 3.24
C VAL A 90 8.93 -6.43 4.34
N SER A 91 8.44 -6.56 5.56
CA SER A 91 8.94 -5.80 6.71
C SER A 91 10.45 -6.05 6.94
N TRP A 92 10.89 -7.29 6.82
CA TRP A 92 12.31 -7.62 6.88
C TRP A 92 13.11 -7.01 5.73
N PHE A 93 12.61 -7.05 4.50
CA PHE A 93 13.26 -6.42 3.35
C PHE A 93 13.41 -4.90 3.51
N CYS A 94 12.41 -4.24 4.09
CA CYS A 94 12.52 -2.82 4.42
C CYS A 94 13.67 -2.57 5.41
N TYR A 95 13.82 -3.43 6.43
CA TYR A 95 14.92 -3.32 7.37
C TYR A 95 16.29 -3.59 6.72
N GLU A 96 16.39 -4.60 5.85
CA GLU A 96 17.64 -4.89 5.11
C GLU A 96 18.04 -3.72 4.20
N GLU A 97 17.08 -3.13 3.46
CA GLU A 97 17.34 -2.11 2.44
C GLU A 97 17.64 -0.74 3.06
N PHE A 98 16.84 -0.33 4.04
CA PHE A 98 16.90 1.04 4.59
C PHE A 98 17.52 1.13 5.99
N GLY A 99 17.80 0.01 6.65
CA GLY A 99 18.26 -0.02 8.05
C GLY A 99 17.20 0.40 9.08
N ILE A 100 15.93 0.53 8.66
CA ILE A 100 14.84 1.08 9.44
C ILE A 100 13.84 -0.03 9.78
N LYS A 101 13.50 -0.15 11.07
CA LYS A 101 12.42 -1.05 11.52
C LYS A 101 11.07 -0.43 11.20
N PRO A 102 10.24 -1.06 10.35
CA PRO A 102 8.92 -0.54 10.05
C PRO A 102 8.01 -0.48 11.27
N GLU A 103 7.20 0.57 11.34
CA GLU A 103 6.10 0.69 12.29
C GLU A 103 4.80 0.22 11.64
N TYR A 104 3.93 -0.43 12.44
CA TYR A 104 2.64 -0.90 11.96
C TYR A 104 1.51 0.04 12.35
N ILE A 105 0.80 0.58 11.36
CA ILE A 105 -0.34 1.47 11.57
C ILE A 105 -1.62 0.87 10.98
N PRO A 106 -2.61 0.52 11.81
CA PRO A 106 -3.92 0.11 11.33
C PRO A 106 -4.61 1.20 10.49
N ALA A 107 -5.25 0.82 9.38
CA ALA A 107 -5.96 1.76 8.50
C ALA A 107 -6.97 2.66 9.23
N ILE A 108 -7.65 2.15 10.28
CA ILE A 108 -8.56 2.92 11.12
C ILE A 108 -7.81 4.05 11.84
N SER A 109 -6.65 3.74 12.42
CA SER A 109 -5.80 4.71 13.13
C SER A 109 -5.22 5.74 12.18
N ALA A 110 -4.76 5.31 11.00
CA ALA A 110 -4.26 6.20 9.96
C ALA A 110 -5.35 7.20 9.52
N ARG A 111 -6.55 6.72 9.18
CA ARG A 111 -7.69 7.58 8.82
C ARG A 111 -8.04 8.59 9.91
N LYS A 112 -8.08 8.15 11.17
CA LYS A 112 -8.37 9.04 12.30
C LYS A 112 -7.30 10.13 12.44
N LYS A 113 -6.03 9.81 12.26
CA LYS A 113 -4.93 10.78 12.30
C LYS A 113 -5.01 11.80 11.16
N CYS A 114 -5.48 11.38 9.98
CA CYS A 114 -5.72 12.27 8.83
C CYS A 114 -7.05 13.06 8.93
N GLY A 115 -7.82 12.94 10.01
CA GLY A 115 -9.11 13.62 10.16
C GLY A 115 -10.23 13.02 9.29
N ILE A 116 -10.03 11.83 8.71
CA ILE A 116 -11.04 11.19 7.86
C ILE A 116 -12.06 10.46 8.72
N SER A 117 -13.28 11.02 8.79
CA SER A 117 -14.42 10.40 9.47
C SER A 117 -15.24 9.56 8.50
N ILE A 118 -15.40 8.28 8.82
CA ILE A 118 -16.19 7.36 7.99
C ILE A 118 -17.68 7.49 8.40
N LYS A 119 -18.50 8.00 7.49
CA LYS A 119 -19.94 8.12 7.68
C LYS A 119 -20.62 6.75 7.63
N LYS A 120 -21.60 6.53 8.51
CA LYS A 120 -22.39 5.29 8.54
C LYS A 120 -23.09 5.08 7.20
N GLY A 121 -23.04 3.87 6.65
CA GLY A 121 -23.68 3.51 5.38
C GLY A 121 -22.87 3.81 4.11
N VAL A 122 -21.74 4.49 4.21
CA VAL A 122 -20.84 4.75 3.08
C VAL A 122 -19.60 3.87 3.18
N LYS A 123 -19.14 3.33 2.05
CA LYS A 123 -17.93 2.49 2.05
C LYS A 123 -16.70 3.33 2.39
N ALA A 124 -15.89 2.85 3.31
CA ALA A 124 -14.68 3.56 3.75
C ALA A 124 -13.73 3.90 2.59
N LYS A 125 -13.58 3.01 1.61
CA LYS A 125 -12.73 3.24 0.43
C LYS A 125 -13.19 4.44 -0.41
N GLU A 126 -14.49 4.63 -0.56
CA GLU A 126 -15.06 5.74 -1.32
C GLU A 126 -14.79 7.08 -0.61
N GLN A 127 -14.91 7.11 0.71
CA GLN A 127 -14.63 8.33 1.49
C GLN A 127 -13.14 8.68 1.54
N VAL A 128 -12.27 7.68 1.66
CA VAL A 128 -10.82 7.89 1.60
C VAL A 128 -10.42 8.40 0.21
N LEU A 129 -10.98 7.82 -0.86
CA LEU A 129 -10.73 8.28 -2.23
C LEU A 129 -11.17 9.74 -2.41
N ALA A 130 -12.37 10.10 -1.98
CA ALA A 130 -12.85 11.48 -2.06
C ALA A 130 -11.91 12.44 -1.30
N PHE A 131 -11.51 12.08 -0.08
CA PHE A 131 -10.56 12.89 0.69
C PHE A 131 -9.23 13.09 -0.04
N LEU A 132 -8.67 12.04 -0.64
CA LEU A 132 -7.40 12.13 -1.38
C LEU A 132 -7.53 13.00 -2.64
N LEU A 133 -8.64 12.88 -3.37
CA LEU A 133 -8.90 13.71 -4.55
C LEU A 133 -9.05 15.19 -4.21
N ASP A 134 -9.62 15.49 -3.04
CA ASP A 134 -9.85 16.86 -2.59
C ASP A 134 -8.60 17.52 -1.98
N ASN A 135 -7.67 16.73 -1.43
CA ASN A 135 -6.54 17.26 -0.65
C ASN A 135 -5.17 17.02 -1.30
N GLU A 136 -5.05 16.04 -2.23
CA GLU A 136 -3.77 15.65 -2.82
C GLU A 136 -3.76 15.88 -4.33
N SER A 137 -3.11 16.94 -4.79
CA SER A 137 -3.05 17.30 -6.22
C SER A 137 -2.35 16.25 -7.10
N VAL A 138 -1.46 15.46 -6.52
CA VAL A 138 -0.74 14.36 -7.21
C VAL A 138 -1.63 13.12 -7.37
N PHE A 139 -2.71 13.03 -6.60
CA PHE A 139 -3.61 11.88 -6.62
C PHE A 139 -4.70 12.10 -7.66
N SER A 140 -4.57 11.43 -8.80
CA SER A 140 -5.56 11.50 -9.87
C SER A 140 -6.03 10.09 -10.25
N VAL A 141 -7.33 9.91 -10.44
CA VAL A 141 -7.95 8.64 -10.81
C VAL A 141 -8.59 8.80 -12.18
N GLU A 142 -8.20 7.95 -13.12
CA GLU A 142 -8.94 7.79 -14.37
C GLU A 142 -10.13 6.86 -14.18
N TYR A 143 -11.28 7.26 -14.73
CA TYR A 143 -12.49 6.46 -14.71
C TYR A 143 -12.69 5.70 -16.01
N THR A 144 -13.23 4.48 -15.93
CA THR A 144 -13.69 3.73 -17.11
C THR A 144 -14.95 4.37 -17.67
N ARG A 145 -15.34 4.04 -18.92
CA ARG A 145 -16.63 4.45 -19.50
C ARG A 145 -17.85 4.06 -18.66
N THR A 146 -17.71 3.09 -17.77
CA THR A 146 -18.77 2.64 -16.85
C THR A 146 -18.73 3.36 -15.50
N GLY A 147 -17.95 4.44 -15.35
CA GLY A 147 -17.82 5.20 -14.10
C GLY A 147 -17.03 4.50 -12.98
N LYS A 148 -16.37 3.38 -13.29
CA LYS A 148 -15.49 2.70 -12.32
C LYS A 148 -14.07 3.26 -12.42
N PRO A 149 -13.36 3.46 -11.28
CA PRO A 149 -11.97 3.87 -11.31
C PRO A 149 -11.12 2.87 -12.11
N LYS A 150 -10.32 3.38 -13.04
CA LYS A 150 -9.29 2.58 -13.72
C LYS A 150 -8.07 2.48 -12.81
N PRO A 151 -7.52 1.28 -12.58
CA PRO A 151 -6.20 1.19 -11.98
C PRO A 151 -5.19 1.81 -12.95
N ARG A 152 -4.47 2.85 -12.53
CA ARG A 152 -3.37 3.41 -13.32
C ARG A 152 -2.20 2.44 -13.32
N HIS A 153 -1.65 2.21 -14.52
CA HIS A 153 -0.41 1.45 -14.74
C HIS A 153 0.85 2.34 -14.74
N ASN A 154 0.79 3.55 -14.25
CA ASN A 154 1.94 4.44 -14.34
C ASN A 154 2.46 4.85 -12.97
N SER A 155 3.71 4.46 -12.69
CA SER A 155 4.59 5.24 -11.84
C SER A 155 4.68 6.64 -12.42
N ILE A 156 4.23 7.65 -11.70
CA ILE A 156 4.48 9.05 -12.05
C ILE A 156 5.95 9.28 -11.69
N ASN A 157 6.84 9.13 -12.67
CA ASN A 157 8.18 9.71 -12.57
C ASN A 157 7.99 11.20 -12.73
N LEU A 158 8.03 11.92 -11.64
CA LEU A 158 8.20 13.37 -11.64
C LEU A 158 9.69 13.62 -11.89
N SER A 159 10.02 13.95 -13.15
CA SER A 159 11.32 14.51 -13.54
C SER A 159 11.52 15.90 -12.95
#